data_b64fdfceffa5b51873e189018c3c9ac0
#
_entry.id   b64fdfceffa5b51873e189018c3c9ac0
#
_cell.length_a   1.000
_cell.length_b   1.000
_cell.length_c   1.000
_cell.angle_alpha   90.00
_cell.angle_beta   90.00
_cell.angle_gamma   90.00
#
_symmetry.space_group_name_H-M   'P 1'
#
loop_
_entity.id
_entity.type
_entity.pdbx_description
1 polymer ?
#
loop_
_entity_poly.entity_id
_entity_poly.type
_entity_poly.pdbx_seq_one_letter_code
_entity_poly.pdbx_strand_id
1 'polypeptide(L)'
;MTEPILKVSDLSVYYNNKKALNNVSMNFYPNEITALIGPSGSGKSTLLRSINRMGDLNPEVTLTGSIVYNGHNIYSPRTDTVELRKEIGMVFQQPNPFPMSIYENVVYGLRLKGIRDKQVLDEAVESSLIGASIWDEVKDRLHDSALGLSGGQQQRVCVARVLATSTKIILLDEPTSALDPISAGKVEDTLYGLKEKYTMLIVTRSMQQASRISDRTGFFLDGNLVEYGETHEMFMNPKQKETEEYIT
;
A
#
# COMPACT_ATOMS: atom_id res chain seq x y z
N MET A 1 -18.44 -5.94 16.75
CA MET A 1 -17.97 -5.38 15.47
C MET A 1 -16.54 -4.95 15.67
N THR A 2 -15.63 -5.36 14.78
CA THR A 2 -14.22 -4.95 14.85
C THR A 2 -14.11 -3.45 14.60
N GLU A 3 -13.37 -2.73 15.43
CA GLU A 3 -13.13 -1.31 15.20
C GLU A 3 -12.15 -1.10 14.04
N PRO A 4 -12.36 -0.07 13.19
CA PRO A 4 -11.44 0.23 12.10
C PRO A 4 -10.10 0.73 12.64
N ILE A 5 -9.00 0.21 12.11
CA ILE A 5 -7.64 0.69 12.41
C ILE A 5 -7.36 2.06 11.77
N LEU A 6 -7.99 2.32 10.62
CA LEU A 6 -7.87 3.58 9.89
C LEU A 6 -9.27 4.02 9.44
N LYS A 7 -9.61 5.27 9.71
CA LYS A 7 -10.89 5.88 9.33
C LYS A 7 -10.65 7.15 8.54
N VAL A 8 -11.21 7.22 7.36
CA VAL A 8 -11.27 8.42 6.52
C VAL A 8 -12.69 8.98 6.62
N SER A 9 -12.82 10.28 6.91
CA SER A 9 -14.12 10.96 7.06
C SER A 9 -14.13 12.26 6.28
N ASP A 10 -15.08 12.37 5.34
CA ASP A 10 -15.39 13.54 4.53
C ASP A 10 -14.15 14.16 3.84
N LEU A 11 -13.22 13.29 3.42
CA LEU A 11 -11.94 13.69 2.84
C LEU A 11 -12.16 14.29 1.45
N SER A 12 -11.78 15.55 1.30
CA SER A 12 -11.62 16.18 -0.02
C SER A 12 -10.17 16.63 -0.18
N VAL A 13 -9.59 16.37 -1.36
CA VAL A 13 -8.20 16.70 -1.68
C VAL A 13 -8.17 17.53 -2.95
N TYR A 14 -7.36 18.59 -2.94
CA TYR A 14 -7.21 19.51 -4.06
C TYR A 14 -5.74 19.60 -4.46
N TYR A 15 -5.48 19.63 -5.76
CA TYR A 15 -4.22 20.02 -6.37
C TYR A 15 -4.43 21.42 -6.96
N ASN A 16 -3.86 22.44 -6.35
CA ASN A 16 -4.25 23.83 -6.60
C ASN A 16 -5.78 24.00 -6.47
N ASN A 17 -6.44 24.37 -7.55
CA ASN A 17 -7.90 24.57 -7.58
C ASN A 17 -8.66 23.34 -8.14
N LYS A 18 -7.95 22.27 -8.52
CA LYS A 18 -8.58 21.06 -9.07
C LYS A 18 -8.85 20.05 -7.96
N LYS A 19 -10.11 19.73 -7.74
CA LYS A 19 -10.53 18.72 -6.77
C LYS A 19 -10.19 17.33 -7.31
N ALA A 20 -9.42 16.57 -6.56
CA ALA A 20 -8.99 15.19 -6.90
C ALA A 20 -9.76 14.13 -6.10
N LEU A 21 -10.20 14.45 -4.87
CA LEU A 21 -11.11 13.63 -4.08
C LEU A 21 -12.25 14.50 -3.56
N ASN A 22 -13.45 13.93 -3.53
CA ASN A 22 -14.67 14.63 -3.17
C ASN A 22 -15.40 13.90 -2.05
N ASN A 23 -15.25 14.40 -0.81
CA ASN A 23 -16.02 13.96 0.35
C ASN A 23 -16.00 12.45 0.59
N VAL A 24 -14.82 11.84 0.48
CA VAL A 24 -14.63 10.39 0.61
C VAL A 24 -14.65 9.99 2.08
N SER A 25 -15.48 8.98 2.41
CA SER A 25 -15.54 8.38 3.74
C SER A 25 -15.41 6.86 3.63
N MET A 26 -14.40 6.28 4.31
CA MET A 26 -14.08 4.84 4.29
C MET A 26 -13.53 4.40 5.64
N ASN A 27 -13.81 3.15 6.00
CA ASN A 27 -13.20 2.49 7.16
C ASN A 27 -12.34 1.31 6.69
N PHE A 28 -11.16 1.16 7.28
CA PHE A 28 -10.24 0.06 6.99
C PHE A 28 -10.05 -0.76 8.27
N TYR A 29 -10.16 -2.07 8.15
CA TYR A 29 -10.17 -2.98 9.30
C TYR A 29 -8.84 -3.73 9.42
N PRO A 30 -8.44 -4.10 10.67
CA PRO A 30 -7.21 -4.85 10.88
C PRO A 30 -7.19 -6.16 10.10
N ASN A 31 -6.03 -6.48 9.51
CA ASN A 31 -5.78 -7.75 8.82
C ASN A 31 -6.74 -8.03 7.64
N GLU A 32 -7.22 -6.97 7.00
CA GLU A 32 -7.97 -7.06 5.76
C GLU A 32 -7.19 -6.40 4.61
N ILE A 33 -7.42 -6.91 3.39
CA ILE A 33 -6.98 -6.27 2.15
C ILE A 33 -8.17 -5.50 1.59
N THR A 34 -8.02 -4.19 1.46
CA THR A 34 -8.99 -3.34 0.76
C THR A 34 -8.45 -2.97 -0.62
N ALA A 35 -9.14 -3.35 -1.70
CA ALA A 35 -8.83 -2.91 -3.05
C ALA A 35 -9.53 -1.58 -3.37
N LEU A 36 -8.82 -0.70 -4.06
CA LEU A 36 -9.35 0.53 -4.64
C LEU A 36 -9.30 0.38 -6.16
N ILE A 37 -10.46 0.30 -6.80
CA ILE A 37 -10.62 0.13 -8.25
C ILE A 37 -11.23 1.37 -8.89
N GLY A 38 -11.10 1.50 -10.20
CA GLY A 38 -11.65 2.62 -10.98
C GLY A 38 -10.69 3.11 -12.07
N PRO A 39 -11.14 3.96 -12.98
CA PRO A 39 -10.33 4.46 -14.08
C PRO A 39 -9.12 5.27 -13.60
N SER A 40 -8.14 5.47 -14.51
CA SER A 40 -6.98 6.32 -14.23
C SER A 40 -7.43 7.74 -13.92
N GLY A 41 -6.81 8.37 -12.92
CA GLY A 41 -7.16 9.73 -12.51
C GLY A 41 -8.38 9.86 -11.60
N SER A 42 -9.03 8.75 -11.19
CA SER A 42 -10.21 8.79 -10.31
C SER A 42 -9.91 9.08 -8.83
N GLY A 43 -8.65 9.36 -8.45
CA GLY A 43 -8.29 9.78 -7.09
C GLY A 43 -7.71 8.68 -6.18
N LYS A 44 -7.65 7.42 -6.61
CA LYS A 44 -7.17 6.28 -5.78
C LYS A 44 -5.78 6.48 -5.17
N SER A 45 -4.79 6.79 -6.00
CA SER A 45 -3.42 7.07 -5.53
C SER A 45 -3.34 8.35 -4.69
N THR A 46 -4.24 9.30 -4.92
CA THR A 46 -4.38 10.49 -4.08
C THR A 46 -4.81 10.10 -2.67
N LEU A 47 -5.78 9.19 -2.53
CA LEU A 47 -6.20 8.67 -1.23
C LEU A 47 -5.04 7.97 -0.51
N LEU A 48 -4.31 7.05 -1.20
CA LEU A 48 -3.15 6.39 -0.60
C LEU A 48 -2.12 7.40 -0.07
N ARG A 49 -1.74 8.38 -0.91
CA ARG A 49 -0.76 9.42 -0.54
C ARG A 49 -1.24 10.34 0.57
N SER A 50 -2.55 10.50 0.74
CA SER A 50 -3.11 11.23 1.87
C SER A 50 -3.00 10.44 3.18
N ILE A 51 -3.13 9.11 3.14
CA ILE A 51 -3.07 8.24 4.32
C ILE A 51 -1.68 8.22 4.97
N ASN A 52 -0.60 8.27 4.18
CA ASN A 52 0.78 8.33 4.72
C ASN A 52 1.40 9.74 4.67
N ARG A 53 0.59 10.75 4.38
CA ARG A 53 1.01 12.15 4.29
C ARG A 53 2.10 12.42 3.25
N MET A 54 2.21 11.56 2.22
CA MET A 54 3.08 11.85 1.06
C MET A 54 2.58 13.05 0.24
N GLY A 55 1.31 13.40 0.33
CA GLY A 55 0.75 14.62 -0.26
C GLY A 55 1.41 15.89 0.25
N ASP A 56 1.89 15.91 1.50
CA ASP A 56 2.57 17.05 2.13
C ASP A 56 3.87 17.45 1.41
N LEU A 57 4.45 16.55 0.61
CA LEU A 57 5.65 16.83 -0.18
C LEU A 57 5.36 17.72 -1.40
N ASN A 58 4.09 17.90 -1.75
CA ASN A 58 3.66 18.81 -2.79
C ASN A 58 2.92 20.00 -2.16
N PRO A 59 3.48 21.23 -2.20
CA PRO A 59 2.86 22.41 -1.61
C PRO A 59 1.53 22.84 -2.27
N GLU A 60 1.24 22.30 -3.45
CA GLU A 60 -0.01 22.55 -4.16
C GLU A 60 -1.17 21.68 -3.65
N VAL A 61 -0.90 20.72 -2.75
CA VAL A 61 -1.92 19.84 -2.19
C VAL A 61 -2.52 20.44 -0.93
N THR A 62 -3.84 20.57 -0.94
CA THR A 62 -4.61 20.92 0.24
C THR A 62 -5.71 19.89 0.46
N LEU A 63 -6.13 19.71 1.71
CA LEU A 63 -7.18 18.76 2.03
C LEU A 63 -8.11 19.31 3.13
N THR A 64 -9.34 18.80 3.13
CA THR A 64 -10.35 18.98 4.19
C THR A 64 -10.89 17.61 4.61
N GLY A 65 -11.54 17.54 5.76
CA GLY A 65 -11.96 16.29 6.36
C GLY A 65 -10.92 15.76 7.35
N SER A 66 -10.95 14.46 7.65
CA SER A 66 -10.02 13.86 8.61
C SER A 66 -9.64 12.45 8.25
N ILE A 67 -8.42 12.07 8.62
CA ILE A 67 -7.92 10.70 8.60
C ILE A 67 -7.46 10.35 10.00
N VAL A 68 -8.10 9.34 10.60
CA VAL A 68 -7.82 8.90 11.97
C VAL A 68 -7.17 7.51 11.92
N TYR A 69 -5.98 7.38 12.48
CA TYR A 69 -5.25 6.14 12.63
C TYR A 69 -5.05 5.83 14.12
N ASN A 70 -5.45 4.67 14.58
CA ASN A 70 -5.40 4.27 16.00
C ASN A 70 -5.99 5.36 16.93
N GLY A 71 -7.12 5.95 16.56
CA GLY A 71 -7.80 7.00 17.34
C GLY A 71 -7.19 8.40 17.26
N HIS A 72 -6.11 8.60 16.50
CA HIS A 72 -5.43 9.89 16.36
C HIS A 72 -5.56 10.45 14.94
N ASN A 73 -5.96 11.72 14.81
CA ASN A 73 -5.97 12.39 13.51
C ASN A 73 -4.52 12.60 13.03
N ILE A 74 -4.18 11.95 11.89
CA ILE A 74 -2.82 11.99 11.34
C ILE A 74 -2.41 13.38 10.81
N TYR A 75 -3.36 14.29 10.59
CA TYR A 75 -3.12 15.69 10.20
C TYR A 75 -3.08 16.65 11.40
N SER A 76 -3.08 16.13 12.64
CA SER A 76 -2.81 16.94 13.82
C SER A 76 -1.41 17.57 13.76
N PRO A 77 -1.24 18.85 14.20
CA PRO A 77 0.09 19.48 14.26
C PRO A 77 1.11 18.73 15.14
N ARG A 78 0.63 17.84 16.02
CA ARG A 78 1.48 17.02 16.91
C ARG A 78 1.92 15.70 16.27
N THR A 79 1.45 15.35 15.08
CA THR A 79 1.77 14.08 14.45
C THR A 79 3.21 14.13 13.89
N ASP A 80 4.04 13.21 14.36
CA ASP A 80 5.34 12.95 13.76
C ASP A 80 5.16 12.14 12.46
N THR A 81 5.42 12.79 11.33
CA THR A 81 5.26 12.17 10.00
C THR A 81 6.29 11.10 9.70
N VAL A 82 7.45 11.15 10.37
CA VAL A 82 8.49 10.12 10.21
C VAL A 82 8.04 8.84 10.89
N GLU A 83 7.54 8.95 12.13
CA GLU A 83 7.00 7.78 12.85
C GLU A 83 5.74 7.24 12.15
N LEU A 84 4.84 8.09 11.68
CA LEU A 84 3.67 7.68 10.91
C LEU A 84 4.05 6.83 9.69
N ARG A 85 5.04 7.26 8.90
CA ARG A 85 5.49 6.55 7.70
C ARG A 85 6.25 5.26 7.97
N LYS A 86 6.73 5.03 9.20
CA LYS A 86 7.26 3.74 9.64
C LYS A 86 6.14 2.74 9.90
N GLU A 87 5.00 3.20 10.42
CA GLU A 87 3.83 2.35 10.69
C GLU A 87 2.92 2.17 9.47
N ILE A 88 2.87 3.16 8.56
CA ILE A 88 2.12 3.13 7.31
C ILE A 88 3.11 3.18 6.14
N GLY A 89 3.60 2.01 5.76
CA GLY A 89 4.56 1.85 4.67
C GLY A 89 3.91 1.91 3.30
N MET A 90 4.70 2.20 2.26
CA MET A 90 4.21 2.29 0.89
C MET A 90 5.11 1.54 -0.09
N VAL A 91 4.49 0.79 -0.99
CA VAL A 91 5.09 0.15 -2.16
C VAL A 91 4.55 0.84 -3.40
N PHE A 92 5.44 1.31 -4.26
CA PHE A 92 5.10 2.11 -5.44
C PHE A 92 4.86 1.25 -6.67
N GLN A 93 4.21 1.82 -7.66
CA GLN A 93 3.89 1.20 -8.93
C GLN A 93 5.14 0.68 -9.66
N GLN A 94 6.17 1.51 -9.75
CA GLN A 94 7.46 1.08 -10.28
C GLN A 94 8.35 0.63 -9.13
N PRO A 95 9.00 -0.55 -9.24
CA PRO A 95 10.00 -0.96 -8.28
C PRO A 95 11.05 0.14 -8.12
N ASN A 96 11.34 0.49 -6.87
CA ASN A 96 12.27 1.56 -6.53
C ASN A 96 13.30 1.13 -5.48
N PRO A 97 14.04 0.03 -5.70
CA PRO A 97 15.12 -0.31 -4.82
C PRO A 97 16.18 0.80 -4.85
N PHE A 98 16.77 1.08 -3.70
CA PHE A 98 17.89 2.02 -3.65
C PHE A 98 19.11 1.44 -4.40
N PRO A 99 20.02 2.27 -4.93
CA PRO A 99 21.25 1.83 -5.58
C PRO A 99 22.26 1.27 -4.56
N MET A 100 21.84 0.23 -3.87
CA MET A 100 22.53 -0.46 -2.78
C MET A 100 22.34 -1.97 -2.96
N SER A 101 23.00 -2.76 -2.10
CA SER A 101 22.78 -4.21 -2.07
C SER A 101 21.36 -4.56 -1.65
N ILE A 102 20.97 -5.81 -1.88
CA ILE A 102 19.69 -6.36 -1.42
C ILE A 102 19.60 -6.22 0.10
N TYR A 103 20.65 -6.62 0.81
CA TYR A 103 20.78 -6.49 2.27
C TYR A 103 20.54 -5.05 2.75
N GLU A 104 21.27 -4.08 2.18
CA GLU A 104 21.18 -2.68 2.57
C GLU A 104 19.79 -2.08 2.28
N ASN A 105 19.12 -2.50 1.21
CA ASN A 105 17.75 -2.10 0.95
C ASN A 105 16.81 -2.52 2.09
N VAL A 106 16.91 -3.76 2.57
CA VAL A 106 16.03 -4.29 3.61
C VAL A 106 16.30 -3.62 4.96
N VAL A 107 17.58 -3.50 5.37
CA VAL A 107 17.93 -2.92 6.67
C VAL A 107 17.90 -1.40 6.72
N TYR A 108 17.67 -0.73 5.61
CA TYR A 108 17.77 0.74 5.52
C TYR A 108 16.93 1.45 6.58
N GLY A 109 15.65 1.09 6.71
CA GLY A 109 14.76 1.67 7.71
C GLY A 109 15.18 1.37 9.16
N LEU A 110 15.73 0.18 9.43
CA LEU A 110 16.24 -0.20 10.73
C LEU A 110 17.48 0.62 11.09
N ARG A 111 18.38 0.85 10.13
CA ARG A 111 19.58 1.70 10.35
C ARG A 111 19.21 3.14 10.62
N LEU A 112 18.16 3.68 9.97
CA LEU A 112 17.62 5.00 10.29
C LEU A 112 17.06 5.09 11.71
N LYS A 113 16.56 3.98 12.26
CA LYS A 113 16.17 3.87 13.68
C LYS A 113 17.36 3.72 14.64
N GLY A 114 18.60 3.71 14.14
CA GLY A 114 19.81 3.56 14.93
C GLY A 114 20.16 2.11 15.29
N ILE A 115 19.48 1.10 14.76
CA ILE A 115 19.78 -0.31 14.96
C ILE A 115 21.10 -0.63 14.25
N ARG A 116 22.09 -1.13 15.00
CA ARG A 116 23.43 -1.47 14.52
C ARG A 116 23.83 -2.90 14.80
N ASP A 117 23.10 -3.58 15.69
CA ASP A 117 23.38 -4.97 16.04
C ASP A 117 23.24 -5.85 14.80
N LYS A 118 24.34 -6.55 14.47
CA LYS A 118 24.41 -7.37 13.24
C LYS A 118 23.43 -8.53 13.28
N GLN A 119 23.26 -9.18 14.43
CA GLN A 119 22.35 -10.31 14.55
C GLN A 119 20.90 -9.87 14.32
N VAL A 120 20.48 -8.74 14.92
CA VAL A 120 19.14 -8.17 14.74
C VAL A 120 18.89 -7.81 13.27
N LEU A 121 19.90 -7.24 12.59
CA LEU A 121 19.78 -6.90 11.17
C LEU A 121 19.70 -8.14 10.28
N ASP A 122 20.52 -9.16 10.53
CA ASP A 122 20.52 -10.41 9.76
C ASP A 122 19.17 -11.16 9.92
N GLU A 123 18.64 -11.27 11.13
CA GLU A 123 17.32 -11.85 11.40
C GLU A 123 16.18 -11.07 10.71
N ALA A 124 16.27 -9.75 10.72
CA ALA A 124 15.28 -8.91 10.02
C ALA A 124 15.34 -9.07 8.51
N VAL A 125 16.54 -9.21 7.92
CA VAL A 125 16.73 -9.45 6.48
C VAL A 125 16.12 -10.79 6.10
N GLU A 126 16.49 -11.86 6.80
CA GLU A 126 15.97 -13.20 6.50
C GLU A 126 14.45 -13.25 6.63
N SER A 127 13.89 -12.81 7.75
CA SER A 127 12.44 -12.84 7.99
C SER A 127 11.65 -11.99 7.01
N SER A 128 12.17 -10.82 6.63
CA SER A 128 11.50 -9.92 5.68
C SER A 128 11.56 -10.45 4.26
N LEU A 129 12.68 -11.04 3.83
CA LEU A 129 12.80 -11.65 2.50
C LEU A 129 12.00 -12.95 2.39
N ILE A 130 11.88 -13.73 3.47
CA ILE A 130 10.93 -14.86 3.54
C ILE A 130 9.50 -14.35 3.43
N GLY A 131 9.12 -13.35 4.21
CA GLY A 131 7.80 -12.73 4.15
C GLY A 131 7.44 -12.16 2.78
N ALA A 132 8.44 -11.65 2.06
CA ALA A 132 8.30 -11.17 0.69
C ALA A 132 8.43 -12.29 -0.38
N SER A 133 8.50 -13.55 0.01
CA SER A 133 8.60 -14.74 -0.86
C SER A 133 9.75 -14.67 -1.87
N ILE A 134 10.92 -14.14 -1.46
CA ILE A 134 12.09 -13.96 -2.34
C ILE A 134 13.37 -14.56 -1.74
N TRP A 135 13.37 -14.98 -0.49
CA TRP A 135 14.56 -15.46 0.22
C TRP A 135 15.37 -16.48 -0.59
N ASP A 136 14.72 -17.53 -1.07
CA ASP A 136 15.42 -18.61 -1.80
C ASP A 136 16.04 -18.17 -3.12
N GLU A 137 15.55 -17.08 -3.71
CA GLU A 137 16.09 -16.52 -4.95
C GLU A 137 17.32 -15.63 -4.71
N VAL A 138 17.52 -15.11 -3.48
CA VAL A 138 18.53 -14.07 -3.20
C VAL A 138 19.45 -14.35 -2.03
N LYS A 139 19.22 -15.38 -1.21
CA LYS A 139 19.99 -15.67 0.02
C LYS A 139 21.50 -15.80 -0.19
N ASP A 140 21.94 -16.30 -1.35
CA ASP A 140 23.35 -16.47 -1.68
C ASP A 140 23.99 -15.24 -2.35
N ARG A 141 23.22 -14.15 -2.53
CA ARG A 141 23.63 -12.93 -3.21
C ARG A 141 23.11 -11.64 -2.55
N LEU A 142 22.97 -11.65 -1.23
CA LEU A 142 22.44 -10.52 -0.44
C LEU A 142 23.25 -9.23 -0.59
N HIS A 143 24.54 -9.35 -0.91
CA HIS A 143 25.44 -8.21 -1.11
C HIS A 143 25.53 -7.73 -2.56
N ASP A 144 24.85 -8.40 -3.50
CA ASP A 144 24.72 -7.92 -4.87
C ASP A 144 23.81 -6.69 -4.96
N SER A 145 24.01 -5.88 -5.99
CA SER A 145 23.16 -4.72 -6.27
C SER A 145 21.71 -5.14 -6.49
N ALA A 146 20.77 -4.54 -5.76
CA ALA A 146 19.34 -4.76 -5.95
C ALA A 146 18.86 -4.31 -7.34
N LEU A 147 19.57 -3.38 -8.01
CA LEU A 147 19.23 -2.94 -9.37
C LEU A 147 19.47 -4.02 -10.44
N GLY A 148 20.29 -5.04 -10.15
CA GLY A 148 20.54 -6.17 -11.05
C GLY A 148 19.46 -7.25 -11.02
N LEU A 149 18.45 -7.12 -10.19
CA LEU A 149 17.32 -8.06 -10.08
C LEU A 149 16.29 -7.83 -11.19
N SER A 150 15.47 -8.85 -11.50
CA SER A 150 14.29 -8.66 -12.35
C SER A 150 13.27 -7.73 -11.71
N GLY A 151 12.37 -7.14 -12.50
CA GLY A 151 11.35 -6.21 -11.99
C GLY A 151 10.50 -6.81 -10.86
N GLY A 152 10.05 -8.07 -11.00
CA GLY A 152 9.30 -8.76 -9.95
C GLY A 152 10.12 -9.05 -8.69
N GLN A 153 11.42 -9.36 -8.84
CA GLN A 153 12.33 -9.49 -7.70
C GLN A 153 12.57 -8.16 -7.01
N GLN A 154 12.80 -7.09 -7.77
CA GLN A 154 12.95 -5.74 -7.22
C GLN A 154 11.70 -5.32 -6.43
N GLN A 155 10.51 -5.61 -6.95
CA GLN A 155 9.24 -5.29 -6.27
C GLN A 155 9.13 -6.04 -4.94
N ARG A 156 9.46 -7.34 -4.91
CA ARG A 156 9.45 -8.13 -3.66
C ARG A 156 10.52 -7.65 -2.67
N VAL A 157 11.67 -7.17 -3.13
CA VAL A 157 12.66 -6.50 -2.26
C VAL A 157 12.10 -5.20 -1.68
N CYS A 158 11.33 -4.42 -2.46
CA CYS A 158 10.64 -3.23 -1.94
C CYS A 158 9.57 -3.60 -0.90
N VAL A 159 8.86 -4.72 -1.07
CA VAL A 159 7.96 -5.27 -0.04
C VAL A 159 8.76 -5.66 1.21
N ALA A 160 9.85 -6.42 1.08
CA ALA A 160 10.71 -6.81 2.19
C ALA A 160 11.23 -5.60 2.97
N ARG A 161 11.63 -4.53 2.28
CA ARG A 161 12.06 -3.26 2.90
C ARG A 161 10.98 -2.66 3.79
N VAL A 162 9.70 -2.74 3.38
CA VAL A 162 8.56 -2.28 4.19
C VAL A 162 8.33 -3.21 5.38
N LEU A 163 8.38 -4.52 5.18
CA LEU A 163 8.19 -5.52 6.25
C LEU A 163 9.24 -5.45 7.35
N ALA A 164 10.49 -5.08 7.02
CA ALA A 164 11.59 -4.97 7.97
C ALA A 164 11.38 -3.87 9.02
N THR A 165 10.50 -2.91 8.75
CA THR A 165 10.15 -1.85 9.70
C THR A 165 8.96 -2.27 10.59
N SER A 166 8.56 -1.43 11.55
CA SER A 166 7.40 -1.73 12.43
C SER A 166 6.07 -1.42 11.73
N THR A 167 5.96 -1.76 10.45
CA THR A 167 4.78 -1.47 9.62
C THR A 167 3.54 -2.19 10.14
N LYS A 168 2.40 -1.52 10.13
CA LYS A 168 1.08 -2.04 10.48
C LYS A 168 0.13 -2.02 9.28
N ILE A 169 0.27 -0.98 8.46
CA ILE A 169 -0.52 -0.79 7.24
C ILE A 169 0.45 -0.72 6.05
N ILE A 170 0.17 -1.47 5.01
CA ILE A 170 0.92 -1.44 3.74
C ILE A 170 0.03 -0.84 2.66
N LEU A 171 0.46 0.27 2.11
CA LEU A 171 -0.16 0.92 0.96
C LEU A 171 0.53 0.45 -0.32
N LEU A 172 -0.23 -0.01 -1.29
CA LEU A 172 0.27 -0.58 -2.53
C LEU A 172 -0.35 0.17 -3.72
N ASP A 173 0.44 0.96 -4.41
CA ASP A 173 -0.02 1.75 -5.57
C ASP A 173 0.30 0.97 -6.86
N GLU A 174 -0.67 0.23 -7.40
CA GLU A 174 -0.57 -0.62 -8.60
C GLU A 174 0.68 -1.54 -8.61
N PRO A 175 0.94 -2.34 -7.57
CA PRO A 175 2.24 -2.98 -7.32
C PRO A 175 2.65 -4.03 -8.39
N THR A 176 1.73 -4.43 -9.26
CA THR A 176 1.96 -5.49 -10.27
C THR A 176 1.84 -4.97 -11.71
N SER A 177 1.42 -3.73 -11.92
CA SER A 177 1.10 -3.20 -13.26
C SER A 177 2.29 -3.10 -14.22
N ALA A 178 3.52 -3.03 -13.69
CA ALA A 178 4.76 -2.97 -14.48
C ALA A 178 5.45 -4.34 -14.64
N LEU A 179 4.81 -5.43 -14.19
CA LEU A 179 5.38 -6.77 -14.15
C LEU A 179 4.76 -7.67 -15.22
N ASP A 180 5.55 -8.67 -15.65
CA ASP A 180 5.02 -9.78 -16.46
C ASP A 180 4.02 -10.62 -15.62
N PRO A 181 3.12 -11.39 -16.27
CA PRO A 181 2.07 -12.13 -15.57
C PRO A 181 2.57 -13.12 -14.51
N ILE A 182 3.73 -13.77 -14.74
CA ILE A 182 4.28 -14.74 -13.78
C ILE A 182 4.80 -14.01 -12.54
N SER A 183 5.54 -12.92 -12.74
CA SER A 183 6.04 -12.07 -11.64
C SER A 183 4.92 -11.41 -10.89
N ALA A 184 3.87 -10.94 -11.58
CA ALA A 184 2.67 -10.37 -10.96
C ALA A 184 1.98 -11.40 -10.05
N GLY A 185 1.79 -12.65 -10.53
CA GLY A 185 1.21 -13.72 -9.72
C GLY A 185 2.00 -14.00 -8.43
N LYS A 186 3.32 -14.05 -8.51
CA LYS A 186 4.18 -14.23 -7.32
C LYS A 186 4.03 -13.08 -6.29
N VAL A 187 3.93 -11.83 -6.76
CA VAL A 187 3.70 -10.68 -5.88
C VAL A 187 2.31 -10.78 -5.23
N GLU A 188 1.28 -11.13 -5.99
CA GLU A 188 -0.08 -11.28 -5.46
C GLU A 188 -0.17 -12.40 -4.41
N ASP A 189 0.44 -13.56 -4.65
CA ASP A 189 0.48 -14.66 -3.68
C ASP A 189 1.23 -14.26 -2.41
N THR A 190 2.31 -13.46 -2.55
CA THR A 190 3.03 -12.87 -1.43
C THR A 190 2.12 -11.96 -0.60
N LEU A 191 1.41 -11.02 -1.26
CA LEU A 191 0.51 -10.09 -0.58
C LEU A 191 -0.64 -10.83 0.13
N TYR A 192 -1.22 -11.83 -0.51
CA TYR A 192 -2.27 -12.65 0.10
C TYR A 192 -1.77 -13.39 1.35
N GLY A 193 -0.55 -13.94 1.31
CA GLY A 193 0.07 -14.59 2.48
C GLY A 193 0.38 -13.63 3.65
N LEU A 194 0.49 -12.34 3.40
CA LEU A 194 0.74 -11.33 4.43
C LEU A 194 -0.53 -10.83 5.13
N LYS A 195 -1.72 -11.14 4.61
CA LYS A 195 -3.00 -10.67 5.08
C LYS A 195 -3.24 -10.87 6.56
N GLU A 196 -2.88 -12.03 7.12
CA GLU A 196 -3.11 -12.33 8.54
C GLU A 196 -2.32 -11.44 9.51
N LYS A 197 -1.25 -10.80 9.01
CA LYS A 197 -0.33 -9.99 9.84
C LYS A 197 -0.45 -8.49 9.58
N TYR A 198 -0.89 -8.11 8.39
CA TYR A 198 -0.87 -6.71 7.93
C TYR A 198 -2.22 -6.30 7.38
N THR A 199 -2.58 -5.05 7.64
CA THR A 199 -3.67 -4.38 6.95
C THR A 199 -3.13 -3.82 5.64
N MET A 200 -3.80 -4.04 4.52
CA MET A 200 -3.30 -3.61 3.22
C MET A 200 -4.36 -2.83 2.43
N LEU A 201 -3.92 -1.76 1.79
CA LEU A 201 -4.72 -1.00 0.83
C LEU A 201 -4.02 -1.10 -0.53
N ILE A 202 -4.69 -1.66 -1.51
CA ILE A 202 -4.13 -1.86 -2.84
C ILE A 202 -4.92 -1.07 -3.89
N VAL A 203 -4.26 -0.18 -4.60
CA VAL A 203 -4.79 0.39 -5.83
C VAL A 203 -4.49 -0.58 -6.96
N THR A 204 -5.51 -0.96 -7.72
CA THR A 204 -5.33 -1.82 -8.88
C THR A 204 -6.29 -1.47 -10.01
N ARG A 205 -5.85 -1.73 -11.24
CA ARG A 205 -6.69 -1.73 -12.46
C ARG A 205 -7.15 -3.13 -12.86
N SER A 206 -6.63 -4.15 -12.20
CA SER A 206 -7.01 -5.55 -12.47
C SER A 206 -8.20 -5.95 -11.60
N MET A 207 -9.34 -6.15 -12.24
CA MET A 207 -10.54 -6.68 -11.58
C MET A 207 -10.29 -8.09 -11.04
N GLN A 208 -9.53 -8.89 -11.78
CA GLN A 208 -9.14 -10.23 -11.36
C GLN A 208 -8.30 -10.20 -10.08
N GLN A 209 -7.32 -9.28 -9.99
CA GLN A 209 -6.53 -9.09 -8.78
C GLN A 209 -7.41 -8.66 -7.60
N ALA A 210 -8.24 -7.63 -7.77
CA ALA A 210 -9.14 -7.15 -6.71
C ALA A 210 -10.06 -8.28 -6.21
N SER A 211 -10.73 -8.98 -7.13
CA SER A 211 -11.64 -10.09 -6.79
C SER A 211 -10.92 -11.26 -6.08
N ARG A 212 -9.66 -11.53 -6.44
CA ARG A 212 -8.91 -12.68 -5.92
C ARG A 212 -8.34 -12.47 -4.53
N ILE A 213 -7.80 -11.27 -4.24
CA ILE A 213 -7.01 -11.09 -3.03
C ILE A 213 -7.64 -10.18 -1.98
N SER A 214 -8.65 -9.35 -2.33
CA SER A 214 -9.19 -8.39 -1.38
C SER A 214 -10.44 -8.89 -0.65
N ASP A 215 -10.60 -8.41 0.59
CA ASP A 215 -11.79 -8.63 1.42
C ASP A 215 -12.86 -7.58 1.13
N ARG A 216 -12.42 -6.34 0.95
CA ARG A 216 -13.28 -5.20 0.61
C ARG A 216 -12.78 -4.52 -0.65
N THR A 217 -13.71 -3.91 -1.35
CA THR A 217 -13.40 -3.13 -2.55
C THR A 217 -14.11 -1.78 -2.50
N GLY A 218 -13.40 -0.73 -2.90
CA GLY A 218 -13.95 0.61 -3.12
C GLY A 218 -13.82 1.00 -4.59
N PHE A 219 -14.93 1.33 -5.23
CA PHE A 219 -14.95 1.82 -6.61
C PHE A 219 -14.93 3.34 -6.63
N PHE A 220 -13.95 3.89 -7.34
CA PHE A 220 -13.75 5.34 -7.50
C PHE A 220 -14.02 5.77 -8.93
N LEU A 221 -14.80 6.84 -9.07
CA LEU A 221 -15.07 7.51 -10.34
C LEU A 221 -15.03 9.03 -10.14
N ASP A 222 -14.22 9.73 -10.94
CA ASP A 222 -14.12 11.20 -10.94
C ASP A 222 -13.95 11.83 -9.55
N GLY A 223 -13.09 11.22 -8.72
CA GLY A 223 -12.81 11.69 -7.36
C GLY A 223 -13.85 11.29 -6.30
N ASN A 224 -14.89 10.59 -6.67
CA ASN A 224 -15.94 10.13 -5.76
C ASN A 224 -15.78 8.65 -5.45
N LEU A 225 -16.07 8.26 -4.21
CA LEU A 225 -16.29 6.88 -3.82
C LEU A 225 -17.73 6.50 -4.19
N VAL A 226 -17.89 5.76 -5.28
CA VAL A 226 -19.21 5.38 -5.80
C VAL A 226 -19.81 4.23 -4.99
N GLU A 227 -19.00 3.22 -4.71
CA GLU A 227 -19.42 2.07 -3.94
C GLU A 227 -18.28 1.54 -3.07
N TYR A 228 -18.61 1.06 -1.87
CA TYR A 228 -17.66 0.43 -0.95
C TYR A 228 -18.34 -0.69 -0.17
N GLY A 229 -17.74 -1.88 -0.18
CA GLY A 229 -18.32 -3.04 0.50
C GLY A 229 -17.41 -4.27 0.47
N GLU A 230 -17.98 -5.40 0.83
CA GLU A 230 -17.30 -6.70 0.69
C GLU A 230 -17.06 -7.01 -0.79
N THR A 231 -15.88 -7.50 -1.11
CA THR A 231 -15.46 -7.72 -2.50
C THR A 231 -16.39 -8.70 -3.22
N HIS A 232 -16.71 -9.82 -2.60
CA HIS A 232 -17.57 -10.83 -3.20
C HIS A 232 -18.95 -10.26 -3.56
N GLU A 233 -19.57 -9.53 -2.62
CA GLU A 233 -20.87 -8.89 -2.85
C GLU A 233 -20.81 -7.85 -3.97
N MET A 234 -19.79 -7.00 -3.99
CA MET A 234 -19.65 -5.97 -5.02
C MET A 234 -19.48 -6.56 -6.42
N PHE A 235 -18.70 -7.64 -6.57
CA PHE A 235 -18.47 -8.27 -7.87
C PHE A 235 -19.63 -9.14 -8.36
N MET A 236 -20.43 -9.72 -7.45
CA MET A 236 -21.55 -10.57 -7.81
C MET A 236 -22.88 -9.83 -7.90
N ASN A 237 -23.03 -8.77 -7.12
CA ASN A 237 -24.29 -8.02 -7.00
C ASN A 237 -24.04 -6.54 -6.71
N PRO A 238 -23.42 -5.79 -7.65
CA PRO A 238 -23.13 -4.36 -7.49
C PRO A 238 -24.41 -3.57 -7.23
N LYS A 239 -24.35 -2.62 -6.31
CA LYS A 239 -25.51 -1.80 -5.91
C LYS A 239 -25.63 -0.54 -6.75
N GLN A 240 -24.53 -0.12 -7.39
CA GLN A 240 -24.48 1.08 -8.22
C GLN A 240 -24.31 0.66 -9.68
N LYS A 241 -25.06 1.32 -10.57
CA LYS A 241 -25.01 1.04 -11.99
C LYS A 241 -23.63 1.30 -12.59
N GLU A 242 -22.96 2.35 -12.14
CA GLU A 242 -21.62 2.70 -12.57
C GLU A 242 -20.59 1.63 -12.15
N THR A 243 -20.80 0.98 -11.00
CA THR A 243 -19.98 -0.15 -10.56
C THR A 243 -20.19 -1.36 -11.48
N GLU A 244 -21.44 -1.70 -11.78
CA GLU A 244 -21.80 -2.79 -12.69
C GLU A 244 -21.17 -2.60 -14.07
N GLU A 245 -21.30 -1.39 -14.64
CA GLU A 245 -20.73 -1.04 -15.95
C GLU A 245 -19.19 -1.09 -15.97
N TYR A 246 -18.54 -0.89 -14.83
CA TYR A 246 -17.08 -0.88 -14.74
C TYR A 246 -16.47 -2.28 -14.56
N ILE A 247 -17.16 -3.19 -13.86
CA ILE A 247 -16.63 -4.54 -13.53
C ILE A 247 -17.02 -5.62 -14.53
N THR A 248 -18.02 -5.34 -15.43
CA THR A 248 -18.48 -6.26 -16.48
C THR A 248 -17.67 -6.03 -17.75
#